data_682021696453f45479375bcfc5b3cd6f
#
_entry.id   682021696453f45479375bcfc5b3cd6f
#
_cell.length_a   1.000
_cell.length_b   1.000
_cell.length_c   1.000
_cell.angle_alpha   90.00
_cell.angle_beta   90.00
_cell.angle_gamma   90.00
#
_symmetry.space_group_name_H-M   'P 1'
#
loop_
_entity.id
_entity.type
_entity.pdbx_description
1 polymer ?
#
loop_
_entity_poly.entity_id
_entity_poly.type
_entity_poly.pdbx_seq_one_letter_code
_entity_poly.pdbx_strand_id
1 'polypeptide(L)'
;AKSYMRVENVTKKFGPFTAVNGVDLDVYPGEVHALLGDNGAGKSTLIKILSGVHQPTSGTIYMEEVERSFRSPRDASAAGIGTVYQDLAINQLMSVTRNFFMGRELTSTLGKLRMDEMDQIAHDEMLKIGIDFSDPSQAVGTMSGGQRQTLAIARAIYFGAKVLILDEPTSALGQKQQMEVLKTIKRVRARGDIAIIFITHNEIHSRLIADRYTFLALGQVIGQGTKAELELSLIHISEPTRRR
;
A
#
# COMPACT_ATOMS: atom_id res chain seq x y z
N ALA A 1 17.58 -1.17 -11.56
CA ALA A 1 16.83 -2.21 -10.85
C ALA A 1 15.63 -2.60 -11.71
N LYS A 2 15.19 -3.87 -11.64
CA LYS A 2 13.94 -4.28 -12.30
C LYS A 2 12.76 -3.85 -11.44
N SER A 3 11.71 -3.34 -12.06
CA SER A 3 10.47 -3.02 -11.37
C SER A 3 9.74 -4.30 -10.91
N TYR A 4 9.10 -4.27 -9.75
CA TYR A 4 8.17 -5.33 -9.35
C TYR A 4 6.81 -5.17 -10.05
N MET A 5 6.39 -3.94 -10.24
CA MET A 5 5.19 -3.61 -11.00
C MET A 5 5.49 -2.50 -12.00
N ARG A 6 5.01 -2.67 -13.22
CA ARG A 6 5.00 -1.64 -14.25
C ARG A 6 3.60 -1.52 -14.83
N VAL A 7 3.13 -0.32 -14.91
CA VAL A 7 1.82 0.06 -15.44
C VAL A 7 2.06 0.89 -16.68
N GLU A 8 1.52 0.48 -17.82
CA GLU A 8 1.72 1.15 -19.09
C GLU A 8 0.39 1.61 -19.70
N ASN A 9 0.27 2.91 -19.90
CA ASN A 9 -0.83 3.59 -20.56
C ASN A 9 -2.22 3.14 -20.05
N VAL A 10 -2.34 2.91 -18.74
CA VAL A 10 -3.58 2.40 -18.15
C VAL A 10 -4.66 3.46 -18.14
N THR A 11 -5.80 3.12 -18.74
CA THR A 11 -6.98 3.96 -18.83
C THR A 11 -8.20 3.25 -18.27
N LYS A 12 -9.06 3.98 -17.55
CA LYS A 12 -10.36 3.49 -17.07
C LYS A 12 -11.47 4.46 -17.39
N LYS A 13 -12.45 3.97 -18.13
CA LYS A 13 -13.68 4.71 -18.46
C LYS A 13 -14.89 4.07 -17.78
N PHE A 14 -15.78 4.91 -17.31
CA PHE A 14 -17.11 4.53 -16.82
C PHE A 14 -18.15 5.28 -17.68
N GLY A 15 -18.65 4.61 -18.71
CA GLY A 15 -19.45 5.28 -19.73
C GLY A 15 -18.68 6.42 -20.39
N PRO A 16 -19.22 7.64 -20.42
CA PRO A 16 -18.55 8.82 -21.01
C PRO A 16 -17.44 9.39 -20.10
N PHE A 17 -17.40 9.02 -18.84
CA PHE A 17 -16.44 9.56 -17.88
C PHE A 17 -15.13 8.77 -17.88
N THR A 18 -14.00 9.46 -18.05
CA THR A 18 -12.67 8.88 -17.95
C THR A 18 -12.09 9.18 -16.58
N ALA A 19 -12.01 8.16 -15.72
CA ALA A 19 -11.53 8.29 -14.35
C ALA A 19 -10.00 8.19 -14.21
N VAL A 20 -9.36 7.42 -15.10
CA VAL A 20 -7.90 7.29 -15.25
C VAL A 20 -7.60 7.31 -16.73
N ASN A 21 -6.61 8.07 -17.16
CA ASN A 21 -6.32 8.30 -18.57
C ASN A 21 -4.81 8.23 -18.84
N GLY A 22 -4.37 7.12 -19.42
CA GLY A 22 -3.00 6.93 -19.88
C GLY A 22 -1.96 7.01 -18.76
N VAL A 23 -2.20 6.36 -17.63
CA VAL A 23 -1.27 6.38 -16.48
C VAL A 23 -0.15 5.38 -16.69
N ASP A 24 1.08 5.88 -16.54
CA ASP A 24 2.31 5.10 -16.46
C ASP A 24 2.86 5.15 -15.03
N LEU A 25 3.30 4.02 -14.50
CA LEU A 25 3.84 3.91 -13.14
C LEU A 25 4.81 2.73 -13.02
N ASP A 26 6.02 3.00 -12.53
CA ASP A 26 6.99 1.97 -12.15
C ASP A 26 7.19 1.92 -10.65
N VAL A 27 7.18 0.72 -10.08
CA VAL A 27 7.34 0.49 -8.64
C VAL A 27 8.44 -0.53 -8.40
N TYR A 28 9.43 -0.15 -7.59
CA TYR A 28 10.66 -0.92 -7.38
C TYR A 28 10.74 -1.52 -5.97
N PRO A 29 11.38 -2.70 -5.82
CA PRO A 29 11.60 -3.30 -4.51
C PRO A 29 12.47 -2.38 -3.62
N GLY A 30 12.12 -2.34 -2.33
CA GLY A 30 12.82 -1.51 -1.35
C GLY A 30 12.57 -0.01 -1.46
N GLU A 31 11.61 0.41 -2.29
CA GLU A 31 11.21 1.82 -2.44
C GLU A 31 9.78 2.06 -1.94
N VAL A 32 9.55 3.27 -1.45
CA VAL A 32 8.22 3.83 -1.21
C VAL A 32 7.90 4.81 -2.33
N HIS A 33 6.93 4.47 -3.15
CA HIS A 33 6.40 5.30 -4.21
C HIS A 33 5.13 6.02 -3.73
N ALA A 34 5.20 7.33 -3.51
CA ALA A 34 4.03 8.12 -3.14
C ALA A 34 3.15 8.44 -4.35
N LEU A 35 1.88 8.12 -4.26
CA LEU A 35 0.85 8.51 -5.22
C LEU A 35 0.01 9.63 -4.61
N LEU A 36 0.22 10.83 -5.11
CA LEU A 36 -0.36 12.07 -4.60
C LEU A 36 -1.41 12.63 -5.57
N GLY A 37 -2.31 13.42 -5.05
CA GLY A 37 -3.33 14.13 -5.82
C GLY A 37 -4.54 14.44 -4.96
N ASP A 38 -5.33 15.41 -5.40
CA ASP A 38 -6.55 15.84 -4.72
C ASP A 38 -7.66 14.76 -4.75
N ASN A 39 -8.73 15.01 -4.02
CA ASN A 39 -9.92 14.18 -4.10
C ASN A 39 -10.50 14.23 -5.52
N GLY A 40 -10.82 13.07 -6.08
CA GLY A 40 -11.27 12.97 -7.47
C GLY A 40 -10.14 12.90 -8.51
N ALA A 41 -8.86 12.94 -8.13
CA ALA A 41 -7.73 12.86 -9.05
C ALA A 41 -7.60 11.51 -9.80
N GLY A 42 -8.34 10.47 -9.39
CA GLY A 42 -8.28 9.14 -9.98
C GLY A 42 -7.51 8.11 -9.16
N LYS A 43 -6.92 8.48 -8.02
CA LYS A 43 -6.13 7.59 -7.15
C LYS A 43 -6.88 6.31 -6.77
N SER A 44 -8.08 6.44 -6.21
CA SER A 44 -8.88 5.27 -5.79
C SER A 44 -9.29 4.37 -6.95
N THR A 45 -9.50 4.93 -8.14
CA THR A 45 -9.77 4.14 -9.35
C THR A 45 -8.52 3.37 -9.78
N LEU A 46 -7.36 4.00 -9.77
CA LEU A 46 -6.09 3.34 -10.08
C LEU A 46 -5.80 2.20 -9.09
N ILE A 47 -5.98 2.44 -7.78
CA ILE A 47 -5.84 1.38 -6.76
C ILE A 47 -6.77 0.20 -7.06
N LYS A 48 -8.03 0.47 -7.37
CA LYS A 48 -9.01 -0.59 -7.68
C LYS A 48 -8.65 -1.39 -8.93
N ILE A 49 -7.95 -0.77 -9.89
CA ILE A 49 -7.40 -1.47 -11.05
C ILE A 49 -6.23 -2.37 -10.61
N LEU A 50 -5.25 -1.81 -9.89
CA LEU A 50 -4.07 -2.54 -9.44
C LEU A 50 -4.42 -3.69 -8.49
N SER A 51 -5.44 -3.51 -7.65
CA SER A 51 -5.95 -4.54 -6.72
C SER A 51 -6.93 -5.54 -7.36
N GLY A 52 -7.21 -5.43 -8.67
CA GLY A 52 -8.10 -6.36 -9.38
C GLY A 52 -9.60 -6.19 -9.11
N VAL A 53 -10.01 -5.10 -8.46
CA VAL A 53 -11.44 -4.75 -8.26
C VAL A 53 -12.06 -4.27 -9.57
N HIS A 54 -11.29 -3.52 -10.36
CA HIS A 54 -11.70 -3.05 -11.69
C HIS A 54 -10.69 -3.52 -12.74
N GLN A 55 -11.18 -3.87 -13.92
CA GLN A 55 -10.32 -4.05 -15.07
C GLN A 55 -10.06 -2.72 -15.77
N PRO A 56 -8.86 -2.47 -16.29
CA PRO A 56 -8.61 -1.31 -17.13
C PRO A 56 -9.44 -1.40 -18.41
N THR A 57 -9.80 -0.25 -19.00
CA THR A 57 -10.42 -0.19 -20.33
C THR A 57 -9.36 -0.41 -21.42
N SER A 58 -8.14 0.08 -21.18
CA SER A 58 -6.96 -0.14 -22.02
C SER A 58 -5.68 0.03 -21.20
N GLY A 59 -4.55 -0.32 -21.80
CA GLY A 59 -3.25 -0.33 -21.14
C GLY A 59 -2.93 -1.68 -20.50
N THR A 60 -1.72 -1.82 -20.00
CA THR A 60 -1.18 -3.12 -19.56
C THR A 60 -0.53 -2.98 -18.18
N ILE A 61 -0.64 -4.03 -17.38
CA ILE A 61 0.04 -4.15 -16.08
C ILE A 61 1.00 -5.33 -16.17
N TYR A 62 2.24 -5.09 -15.73
CA TYR A 62 3.26 -6.12 -15.62
C TYR A 62 3.64 -6.34 -14.16
N MET A 63 3.78 -7.60 -13.77
CA MET A 63 4.38 -8.01 -12.50
C MET A 63 5.64 -8.80 -12.81
N GLU A 64 6.80 -8.31 -12.32
CA GLU A 64 8.10 -8.92 -12.57
C GLU A 64 8.34 -9.18 -14.08
N GLU A 65 8.06 -8.18 -14.92
CA GLU A 65 8.17 -8.21 -16.40
C GLU A 65 7.16 -9.14 -17.10
N VAL A 66 6.25 -9.78 -16.37
CA VAL A 66 5.21 -10.65 -16.94
C VAL A 66 3.89 -9.89 -16.99
N GLU A 67 3.31 -9.79 -18.19
CA GLU A 67 1.99 -9.20 -18.37
C GLU A 67 0.93 -9.92 -17.52
N ARG A 68 0.11 -9.15 -16.83
CA ARG A 68 -0.94 -9.66 -15.95
C ARG A 68 -2.26 -8.96 -16.21
N SER A 69 -3.32 -9.75 -16.18
CA SER A 69 -4.70 -9.26 -16.19
C SER A 69 -5.40 -9.77 -14.93
N PHE A 70 -5.84 -8.84 -14.08
CA PHE A 70 -6.52 -9.21 -12.83
C PHE A 70 -8.02 -9.13 -13.03
N ARG A 71 -8.70 -10.29 -12.97
CA ARG A 71 -10.17 -10.37 -13.05
C ARG A 71 -10.83 -10.28 -11.69
N SER A 72 -10.05 -10.41 -10.63
CA SER A 72 -10.50 -10.38 -9.24
C SER A 72 -9.37 -9.92 -8.31
N PRO A 73 -9.69 -9.46 -7.08
CA PRO A 73 -8.68 -9.20 -6.05
C PRO A 73 -7.85 -10.44 -5.68
N ARG A 74 -8.41 -11.64 -5.87
CA ARG A 74 -7.70 -12.90 -5.66
C ARG A 74 -6.55 -13.08 -6.65
N ASP A 75 -6.78 -12.70 -7.92
CA ASP A 75 -5.74 -12.78 -8.97
C ASP A 75 -4.60 -11.81 -8.67
N ALA A 76 -4.93 -10.58 -8.27
CA ALA A 76 -3.93 -9.58 -7.87
C ALA A 76 -3.12 -10.06 -6.65
N SER A 77 -3.80 -10.61 -5.63
CA SER A 77 -3.13 -11.18 -4.46
C SER A 77 -2.24 -12.36 -4.82
N ALA A 78 -2.68 -13.26 -5.72
CA ALA A 78 -1.87 -14.39 -6.19
C ALA A 78 -0.65 -13.94 -7.00
N ALA A 79 -0.70 -12.78 -7.63
CA ALA A 79 0.43 -12.16 -8.32
C ALA A 79 1.38 -11.40 -7.36
N GLY A 80 1.09 -11.34 -6.06
CA GLY A 80 1.92 -10.68 -5.06
C GLY A 80 1.54 -9.23 -4.78
N ILE A 81 0.29 -8.81 -5.06
CA ILE A 81 -0.21 -7.48 -4.71
C ILE A 81 -1.02 -7.58 -3.41
N GLY A 82 -0.55 -6.93 -2.36
CA GLY A 82 -1.28 -6.77 -1.11
C GLY A 82 -1.84 -5.36 -1.00
N THR A 83 -3.13 -5.22 -0.73
CA THR A 83 -3.78 -3.91 -0.56
C THR A 83 -4.32 -3.75 0.84
N VAL A 84 -3.90 -2.67 1.49
CA VAL A 84 -4.43 -2.21 2.78
C VAL A 84 -5.23 -0.94 2.51
N TYR A 85 -6.54 -1.08 2.57
CA TYR A 85 -7.47 0.02 2.35
C TYR A 85 -7.60 0.90 3.61
N GLN A 86 -8.09 2.11 3.43
CA GLN A 86 -8.41 3.03 4.53
C GLN A 86 -9.37 2.40 5.55
N ASP A 87 -10.37 1.67 5.08
CA ASP A 87 -11.17 0.77 5.91
C ASP A 87 -10.50 -0.62 5.93
N LEU A 88 -9.95 -0.97 7.08
CA LEU A 88 -9.10 -2.15 7.24
C LEU A 88 -9.83 -3.49 7.12
N ALA A 89 -11.15 -3.51 7.03
CA ALA A 89 -11.96 -4.73 7.04
C ALA A 89 -11.59 -5.68 8.19
N ILE A 90 -11.35 -5.12 9.37
CA ILE A 90 -10.95 -5.83 10.59
C ILE A 90 -12.18 -6.00 11.49
N ASN A 91 -12.41 -7.22 11.99
CA ASN A 91 -13.43 -7.48 12.98
C ASN A 91 -12.89 -7.18 14.39
N GLN A 92 -13.36 -6.11 15.00
CA GLN A 92 -12.87 -5.63 16.29
C GLN A 92 -13.15 -6.58 17.46
N LEU A 93 -14.15 -7.46 17.35
CA LEU A 93 -14.51 -8.44 18.37
C LEU A 93 -13.69 -9.73 18.31
N MET A 94 -13.00 -9.96 17.20
CA MET A 94 -12.16 -11.14 17.02
C MET A 94 -10.73 -10.87 17.53
N SER A 95 -10.03 -11.95 17.89
CA SER A 95 -8.63 -11.89 18.30
C SER A 95 -7.71 -11.39 17.20
N VAL A 96 -6.51 -10.94 17.58
CA VAL A 96 -5.44 -10.55 16.64
C VAL A 96 -5.14 -11.69 15.69
N THR A 97 -4.92 -12.90 16.20
CA THR A 97 -4.63 -14.09 15.41
C THR A 97 -5.74 -14.41 14.41
N ARG A 98 -7.00 -14.37 14.84
CA ARG A 98 -8.12 -14.64 13.93
C ARG A 98 -8.27 -13.58 12.84
N ASN A 99 -8.01 -12.31 13.14
CA ASN A 99 -7.97 -11.26 12.13
C ASN A 99 -6.79 -11.45 11.17
N PHE A 100 -5.62 -11.83 11.68
CA PHE A 100 -4.42 -12.07 10.87
C PHE A 100 -4.67 -13.16 9.83
N PHE A 101 -5.27 -14.27 10.23
CA PHE A 101 -5.51 -15.45 9.37
C PHE A 101 -6.91 -15.49 8.72
N MET A 102 -7.74 -14.48 8.89
CA MET A 102 -9.13 -14.48 8.38
C MET A 102 -9.20 -14.89 6.91
N GLY A 103 -9.89 -16.01 6.63
CA GLY A 103 -10.05 -16.60 5.29
C GLY A 103 -8.81 -17.35 4.78
N ARG A 104 -7.78 -17.55 5.63
CA ARG A 104 -6.55 -18.30 5.34
C ARG A 104 -6.05 -19.03 6.57
N GLU A 105 -6.97 -19.56 7.37
CA GLU A 105 -6.70 -20.23 8.62
C GLU A 105 -5.91 -21.53 8.39
N LEU A 106 -4.93 -21.79 9.28
CA LEU A 106 -4.18 -23.02 9.27
C LEU A 106 -5.00 -24.14 9.91
N THR A 107 -5.20 -25.21 9.17
CA THR A 107 -5.98 -26.37 9.63
C THR A 107 -5.14 -27.65 9.61
N SER A 108 -5.47 -28.55 10.52
CA SER A 108 -4.97 -29.93 10.49
C SER A 108 -5.65 -30.70 9.34
N THR A 109 -5.16 -31.91 9.07
CA THR A 109 -5.78 -32.85 8.10
C THR A 109 -7.24 -33.19 8.45
N LEU A 110 -7.64 -33.06 9.70
CA LEU A 110 -9.01 -33.25 10.18
C LEU A 110 -9.85 -31.97 10.21
N GLY A 111 -9.34 -30.86 9.64
CA GLY A 111 -10.05 -29.57 9.59
C GLY A 111 -10.05 -28.77 10.90
N LYS A 112 -9.34 -29.22 11.95
CA LYS A 112 -9.23 -28.49 13.21
C LYS A 112 -8.22 -27.34 13.07
N LEU A 113 -8.56 -26.16 13.60
CA LEU A 113 -7.67 -24.99 13.60
C LEU A 113 -6.39 -25.25 14.43
N ARG A 114 -5.25 -24.86 13.86
CA ARG A 114 -3.93 -24.93 14.51
C ARG A 114 -3.65 -23.62 15.25
N MET A 115 -4.43 -23.35 16.33
CA MET A 115 -4.42 -22.04 16.98
C MET A 115 -3.05 -21.67 17.53
N ASP A 116 -2.36 -22.57 18.24
CA ASP A 116 -1.04 -22.29 18.85
C ASP A 116 0.00 -21.87 17.81
N GLU A 117 -0.01 -22.50 16.64
CA GLU A 117 0.88 -22.13 15.54
C GLU A 117 0.49 -20.80 14.91
N MET A 118 -0.80 -20.54 14.72
CA MET A 118 -1.31 -19.27 14.22
C MET A 118 -0.98 -18.12 15.19
N ASP A 119 -1.09 -18.34 16.48
CA ASP A 119 -0.74 -17.36 17.52
C ASP A 119 0.75 -17.01 17.47
N GLN A 120 1.61 -18.01 17.36
CA GLN A 120 3.06 -17.79 17.26
C GLN A 120 3.43 -17.02 15.99
N ILE A 121 2.87 -17.41 14.84
CA ILE A 121 3.13 -16.73 13.57
C ILE A 121 2.65 -15.27 13.61
N ALA A 122 1.43 -15.02 14.07
CA ALA A 122 0.89 -13.67 14.17
C ALA A 122 1.76 -12.78 15.07
N HIS A 123 2.20 -13.30 16.22
CA HIS A 123 3.11 -12.61 17.13
C HIS A 123 4.45 -12.28 16.44
N ASP A 124 5.10 -13.28 15.83
CA ASP A 124 6.41 -13.11 15.22
C ASP A 124 6.38 -12.12 14.03
N GLU A 125 5.35 -12.17 13.20
CA GLU A 125 5.20 -11.27 12.05
C GLU A 125 4.95 -9.82 12.50
N MET A 126 4.15 -9.61 13.53
CA MET A 126 3.94 -8.28 14.12
C MET A 126 5.23 -7.74 14.76
N LEU A 127 5.97 -8.58 15.45
CA LEU A 127 7.24 -8.20 16.07
C LEU A 127 8.29 -7.78 15.03
N LYS A 128 8.39 -8.48 13.89
CA LYS A 128 9.31 -8.16 12.78
C LYS A 128 9.13 -6.74 12.25
N ILE A 129 7.90 -6.23 12.25
CA ILE A 129 7.60 -4.87 11.80
C ILE A 129 7.44 -3.88 12.96
N GLY A 130 7.75 -4.33 14.18
CA GLY A 130 8.00 -3.48 15.35
C GLY A 130 6.81 -3.24 16.25
N ILE A 131 5.85 -4.15 16.27
CA ILE A 131 4.81 -4.18 17.27
C ILE A 131 4.97 -5.44 18.11
N ASP A 132 5.26 -5.23 19.38
CA ASP A 132 5.18 -6.23 20.41
C ASP A 132 3.79 -6.17 21.05
N PHE A 133 3.06 -7.27 21.01
CA PHE A 133 1.82 -7.44 21.73
C PHE A 133 1.88 -8.74 22.53
N SER A 134 1.55 -8.66 23.79
CA SER A 134 1.77 -9.74 24.75
C SER A 134 0.74 -10.88 24.64
N ASP A 135 -0.43 -10.62 24.02
CA ASP A 135 -1.53 -11.58 23.99
C ASP A 135 -2.16 -11.68 22.59
N PRO A 136 -1.82 -12.71 21.79
CA PRO A 136 -2.44 -12.97 20.49
C PRO A 136 -3.96 -13.19 20.54
N SER A 137 -4.49 -13.59 21.68
CA SER A 137 -5.91 -13.83 21.89
C SER A 137 -6.72 -12.56 22.18
N GLN A 138 -6.04 -11.42 22.47
CA GLN A 138 -6.73 -10.15 22.73
C GLN A 138 -7.60 -9.73 21.54
N ALA A 139 -8.75 -9.12 21.82
CA ALA A 139 -9.62 -8.57 20.79
C ALA A 139 -8.93 -7.39 20.09
N VAL A 140 -8.98 -7.34 18.75
CA VAL A 140 -8.35 -6.26 17.97
C VAL A 140 -8.94 -4.88 18.31
N GLY A 141 -10.18 -4.82 18.78
CA GLY A 141 -10.80 -3.59 19.27
C GLY A 141 -10.06 -2.91 20.41
N THR A 142 -9.23 -3.65 21.19
CA THR A 142 -8.39 -3.09 22.27
C THR A 142 -7.08 -2.47 21.77
N MET A 143 -6.71 -2.71 20.52
CA MET A 143 -5.51 -2.17 19.89
C MET A 143 -5.71 -0.70 19.49
N SER A 144 -4.61 0.07 19.48
CA SER A 144 -4.61 1.41 18.90
C SER A 144 -4.88 1.37 17.39
N GLY A 145 -5.32 2.49 16.80
CA GLY A 145 -5.50 2.60 15.35
C GLY A 145 -4.22 2.30 14.58
N GLY A 146 -3.06 2.76 15.06
CA GLY A 146 -1.76 2.48 14.47
C GLY A 146 -1.39 0.99 14.53
N GLN A 147 -1.69 0.32 15.65
CA GLN A 147 -1.48 -1.12 15.77
C GLN A 147 -2.36 -1.92 14.83
N ARG A 148 -3.64 -1.53 14.67
CA ARG A 148 -4.55 -2.17 13.70
C ARG A 148 -4.06 -2.00 12.26
N GLN A 149 -3.55 -0.82 11.91
CA GLN A 149 -2.94 -0.55 10.60
C GLN A 149 -1.72 -1.46 10.38
N THR A 150 -0.87 -1.59 11.38
CA THR A 150 0.31 -2.46 11.31
C THR A 150 -0.06 -3.94 11.20
N LEU A 151 -1.12 -4.38 11.88
CA LEU A 151 -1.66 -5.74 11.73
C LEU A 151 -2.05 -6.03 10.27
N ALA A 152 -2.74 -5.10 9.61
CA ALA A 152 -3.13 -5.26 8.21
C ALA A 152 -1.90 -5.30 7.27
N ILE A 153 -0.88 -4.50 7.55
CA ILE A 153 0.40 -4.49 6.82
C ILE A 153 1.12 -5.84 7.00
N ALA A 154 1.29 -6.31 8.24
CA ALA A 154 1.94 -7.58 8.55
C ALA A 154 1.26 -8.76 7.84
N ARG A 155 -0.07 -8.79 7.91
CA ARG A 155 -0.89 -9.79 7.25
C ARG A 155 -0.65 -9.81 5.74
N ALA A 156 -0.68 -8.65 5.08
CA ALA A 156 -0.46 -8.57 3.64
C ALA A 156 0.93 -9.12 3.24
N ILE A 157 1.97 -8.77 4.01
CA ILE A 157 3.34 -9.21 3.78
C ILE A 157 3.47 -10.72 4.00
N TYR A 158 2.95 -11.24 5.11
CA TYR A 158 3.01 -12.67 5.42
C TYR A 158 2.37 -13.52 4.32
N PHE A 159 1.26 -13.06 3.74
CA PHE A 159 0.57 -13.75 2.65
C PHE A 159 1.15 -13.47 1.26
N GLY A 160 2.37 -12.96 1.17
CA GLY A 160 3.18 -12.93 -0.04
C GLY A 160 3.11 -11.64 -0.85
N ALA A 161 2.75 -10.52 -0.25
CA ALA A 161 2.81 -9.24 -0.95
C ALA A 161 4.25 -8.88 -1.31
N LYS A 162 4.53 -8.72 -2.59
CA LYS A 162 5.73 -8.11 -3.17
C LYS A 162 5.53 -6.62 -3.43
N VAL A 163 4.32 -6.26 -3.81
CA VAL A 163 3.86 -4.88 -3.94
C VAL A 163 2.77 -4.64 -2.90
N LEU A 164 3.02 -3.72 -1.98
CA LEU A 164 2.11 -3.35 -0.90
C LEU A 164 1.48 -2.00 -1.21
N ILE A 165 0.18 -1.98 -1.45
CA ILE A 165 -0.59 -0.76 -1.67
C ILE A 165 -1.20 -0.32 -0.34
N LEU A 166 -0.90 0.90 0.10
CA LEU A 166 -1.40 1.50 1.33
C LEU A 166 -2.26 2.71 0.98
N ASP A 167 -3.57 2.56 1.13
CA ASP A 167 -4.55 3.61 0.82
C ASP A 167 -4.87 4.44 2.04
N GLU A 168 -4.35 5.69 2.08
CA GLU A 168 -4.52 6.65 3.18
C GLU A 168 -4.23 6.06 4.57
N PRO A 169 -3.10 5.36 4.80
CA PRO A 169 -2.88 4.55 5.99
C PRO A 169 -2.73 5.36 7.27
N THR A 170 -2.57 6.67 7.18
CA THR A 170 -2.45 7.59 8.32
C THR A 170 -3.69 8.46 8.53
N SER A 171 -4.70 8.33 7.67
CA SER A 171 -5.96 9.06 7.83
C SER A 171 -6.70 8.59 9.09
N ALA A 172 -7.48 9.49 9.68
CA ALA A 172 -8.27 9.23 10.89
C ALA A 172 -7.47 8.73 12.12
N LEU A 173 -6.14 8.90 12.12
CA LEU A 173 -5.25 8.57 13.24
C LEU A 173 -4.75 9.83 13.94
N GLY A 174 -4.57 9.75 15.27
CA GLY A 174 -3.88 10.79 16.03
C GLY A 174 -2.39 10.86 15.67
N GLN A 175 -1.74 12.01 15.86
CA GLN A 175 -0.34 12.26 15.46
C GLN A 175 0.65 11.16 15.90
N LYS A 176 0.55 10.70 17.14
CA LYS A 176 1.40 9.61 17.66
C LYS A 176 1.24 8.33 16.85
N GLN A 177 -0.01 7.94 16.57
CA GLN A 177 -0.34 6.74 15.81
C GLN A 177 0.10 6.85 14.35
N GLN A 178 -0.05 8.05 13.73
CA GLN A 178 0.47 8.33 12.39
C GLN A 178 1.97 8.07 12.31
N MET A 179 2.74 8.59 13.28
CA MET A 179 4.19 8.39 13.34
C MET A 179 4.57 6.92 13.56
N GLU A 180 3.79 6.15 14.32
CA GLU A 180 3.99 4.71 14.49
C GLU A 180 3.81 3.97 13.15
N VAL A 181 2.76 4.29 12.39
CA VAL A 181 2.52 3.71 11.05
C VAL A 181 3.65 4.08 10.08
N LEU A 182 4.08 5.35 10.05
CA LEU A 182 5.19 5.76 9.19
C LEU A 182 6.51 5.05 9.54
N LYS A 183 6.78 4.81 10.84
CA LYS A 183 7.94 4.02 11.28
C LYS A 183 7.82 2.56 10.81
N THR A 184 6.63 1.98 10.87
CA THR A 184 6.37 0.62 10.35
C THR A 184 6.66 0.55 8.85
N ILE A 185 6.16 1.52 8.06
CA ILE A 185 6.42 1.58 6.61
C ILE A 185 7.93 1.69 6.32
N LYS A 186 8.66 2.50 7.07
CA LYS A 186 10.14 2.59 6.96
C LYS A 186 10.84 1.26 7.25
N ARG A 187 10.37 0.50 8.25
CA ARG A 187 10.92 -0.84 8.55
C ARG A 187 10.65 -1.82 7.41
N VAL A 188 9.43 -1.83 6.88
CA VAL A 188 9.08 -2.65 5.71
C VAL A 188 9.94 -2.29 4.50
N ARG A 189 10.11 -0.99 4.21
CA ARG A 189 11.00 -0.51 3.15
C ARG A 189 12.44 -0.99 3.34
N ALA A 190 12.96 -0.93 4.57
CA ALA A 190 14.34 -1.31 4.90
C ALA A 190 14.64 -2.79 4.68
N ARG A 191 13.63 -3.65 4.57
CA ARG A 191 13.80 -5.06 4.18
C ARG A 191 14.33 -5.21 2.75
N GLY A 192 14.03 -4.27 1.87
CA GLY A 192 14.51 -4.25 0.48
C GLY A 192 13.78 -5.20 -0.49
N ASP A 193 12.90 -6.06 0.02
CA ASP A 193 12.20 -7.10 -0.75
C ASP A 193 10.73 -6.76 -1.07
N ILE A 194 10.25 -5.59 -0.64
CA ILE A 194 8.86 -5.15 -0.85
C ILE A 194 8.86 -3.77 -1.47
N ALA A 195 8.08 -3.61 -2.52
CA ALA A 195 7.76 -2.33 -3.13
C ALA A 195 6.50 -1.76 -2.47
N ILE A 196 6.47 -0.48 -2.13
CA ILE A 196 5.34 0.14 -1.42
C ILE A 196 4.75 1.26 -2.28
N ILE A 197 3.46 1.20 -2.57
CA ILE A 197 2.69 2.32 -3.10
C ILE A 197 1.97 2.98 -1.92
N PHE A 198 2.37 4.19 -1.60
CA PHE A 198 1.82 4.97 -0.49
C PHE A 198 0.91 6.07 -1.01
N ILE A 199 -0.38 5.90 -0.83
CA ILE A 199 -1.38 6.86 -1.28
C ILE A 199 -1.76 7.77 -0.13
N THR A 200 -1.63 9.07 -0.31
CA THR A 200 -2.03 10.06 0.67
C THR A 200 -2.27 11.42 0.02
N HIS A 201 -3.09 12.23 0.67
CA HIS A 201 -3.20 13.67 0.40
C HIS A 201 -2.30 14.50 1.35
N ASN A 202 -1.63 13.84 2.32
CA ASN A 202 -0.73 14.50 3.26
C ASN A 202 0.70 14.53 2.72
N GLU A 203 1.11 15.68 2.18
CA GLU A 203 2.44 15.88 1.63
C GLU A 203 3.56 15.72 2.66
N ILE A 204 3.33 16.11 3.93
CA ILE A 204 4.32 16.00 5.00
C ILE A 204 4.67 14.53 5.22
N HIS A 205 3.65 13.66 5.31
CA HIS A 205 3.86 12.23 5.48
C HIS A 205 4.59 11.60 4.29
N SER A 206 4.22 11.99 3.06
CA SER A 206 4.91 11.51 1.87
C SER A 206 6.38 11.91 1.85
N ARG A 207 6.71 13.17 2.17
CA ARG A 207 8.11 13.66 2.25
C ARG A 207 8.96 12.93 3.28
N LEU A 208 8.35 12.42 4.36
CA LEU A 208 9.06 11.70 5.41
C LEU A 208 9.51 10.30 4.99
N ILE A 209 8.81 9.65 4.05
CA ILE A 209 9.02 8.23 3.76
C ILE A 209 9.26 7.89 2.29
N ALA A 210 8.77 8.72 1.35
CA ALA A 210 8.80 8.37 -0.07
C ALA A 210 10.17 8.60 -0.71
N ASP A 211 10.49 7.73 -1.65
CA ASP A 211 11.66 7.78 -2.52
C ASP A 211 11.31 8.32 -3.90
N ARG A 212 10.11 7.99 -4.38
CA ARG A 212 9.55 8.42 -5.66
C ARG A 212 8.15 8.98 -5.46
N TYR A 213 7.74 9.79 -6.42
CA TYR A 213 6.45 10.47 -6.40
C TYR A 213 5.79 10.41 -7.77
N THR A 214 4.48 10.21 -7.76
CA THR A 214 3.59 10.43 -8.91
C THR A 214 2.46 11.35 -8.48
N PHE A 215 2.26 12.42 -9.19
CA PHE A 215 1.16 13.37 -8.97
C PHE A 215 0.07 13.11 -10.00
N LEU A 216 -1.13 12.82 -9.51
CA LEU A 216 -2.33 12.66 -10.34
C LEU A 216 -3.23 13.88 -10.22
N ALA A 217 -3.75 14.32 -11.36
CA ALA A 217 -4.84 15.29 -11.43
C ALA A 217 -5.78 14.91 -12.58
N LEU A 218 -7.08 14.94 -12.33
CA LEU A 218 -8.11 14.63 -13.35
C LEU A 218 -7.85 13.33 -14.12
N GLY A 219 -7.38 12.31 -13.40
CA GLY A 219 -7.09 11.00 -13.98
C GLY A 219 -5.77 10.88 -14.74
N GLN A 220 -4.96 11.93 -14.80
CA GLN A 220 -3.69 11.95 -15.55
C GLN A 220 -2.50 12.16 -14.62
N VAL A 221 -1.34 11.68 -15.02
CA VAL A 221 -0.07 11.99 -14.38
C VAL A 221 0.37 13.38 -14.81
N ILE A 222 0.48 14.29 -13.86
CA ILE A 222 0.94 15.67 -14.09
C ILE A 222 2.39 15.90 -13.70
N GLY A 223 2.99 14.94 -12.99
CA GLY A 223 4.40 14.97 -12.60
C GLY A 223 4.82 13.67 -11.96
N GLN A 224 6.06 13.28 -12.23
CA GLN A 224 6.73 12.14 -11.62
C GLN A 224 8.19 12.48 -11.36
N GLY A 225 8.76 11.91 -10.32
CA GLY A 225 10.18 12.08 -10.04
C GLY A 225 10.63 11.37 -8.77
N THR A 226 11.93 11.37 -8.57
CA THR A 226 12.56 10.94 -7.32
C THR A 226 12.49 12.07 -6.29
N LYS A 227 12.71 11.72 -5.03
CA LYS A 227 12.81 12.71 -3.94
C LYS A 227 13.85 13.79 -4.22
N ALA A 228 15.02 13.40 -4.75
CA ALA A 228 16.10 14.32 -5.08
C ALA A 228 15.71 15.32 -6.18
N GLU A 229 15.00 14.86 -7.21
CA GLU A 229 14.52 15.73 -8.30
C GLU A 229 13.47 16.75 -7.80
N LEU A 230 12.58 16.33 -6.90
CA LEU A 230 11.59 17.23 -6.29
C LEU A 230 12.24 18.28 -5.40
N GLU A 231 13.22 17.88 -4.57
CA GLU A 231 13.95 18.82 -3.70
C GLU A 231 14.71 19.88 -4.54
N LEU A 232 15.32 19.47 -5.65
CA LEU A 232 15.98 20.39 -6.59
C LEU A 232 15.00 21.36 -7.25
N SER A 233 13.82 20.90 -7.66
CA SER A 233 12.80 21.76 -8.29
C SER A 233 12.27 22.81 -7.32
N LEU A 234 12.10 22.46 -6.04
CA LEU A 234 11.67 23.40 -5.00
C LEU A 234 12.72 24.47 -4.70
N ILE A 235 14.01 24.15 -4.76
CA ILE A 235 15.11 25.10 -4.59
C ILE A 235 15.09 26.12 -5.75
N HIS A 236 14.87 25.67 -6.99
CA HIS A 236 14.79 26.57 -8.15
C HIS A 236 13.58 27.49 -8.14
N ILE A 237 12.47 27.08 -7.55
CA ILE A 237 11.27 27.93 -7.39
C ILE A 237 11.44 28.94 -6.25
N SER A 238 12.22 28.62 -5.23
CA SER A 238 12.44 29.49 -4.06
C SER A 238 13.56 30.52 -4.24
N GLU A 239 14.39 30.42 -5.27
CA GLU A 239 15.35 31.48 -5.62
C GLU A 239 14.64 32.60 -6.39
N PRO A 240 14.45 33.80 -5.79
CA PRO A 240 13.93 34.91 -6.56
C PRO A 240 14.96 35.27 -7.63
N THR A 241 14.54 35.18 -8.90
CA THR A 241 15.30 35.70 -10.03
C THR A 241 15.78 37.10 -9.71
N ARG A 242 17.03 37.24 -9.30
CA ARG A 242 17.72 38.56 -9.31
C ARG A 242 17.80 38.98 -10.78
N ARG A 243 16.78 39.74 -11.21
CA ARG A 243 16.89 40.50 -12.46
C ARG A 243 17.93 41.56 -12.22
N ARG A 244 19.01 41.52 -12.98
CA ARG A 244 19.92 42.64 -13.23
C ARG A 244 19.23 43.63 -14.16
#